data_365c129e012fd58bbe7387463cb594cd
#
_entry.id   365c129e012fd58bbe7387463cb594cd
#
_cell.length_a   1.000
_cell.length_b   1.000
_cell.length_c   1.000
_cell.angle_alpha   90.00
_cell.angle_beta   90.00
_cell.angle_gamma   90.00
#
_symmetry.space_group_name_H-M   'P 1'
#
loop_
_entity.id
_entity.type
_entity.pdbx_description
1 polymer ?
#
loop_
_entity_poly.entity_id
_entity_poly.type
_entity_poly.pdbx_seq_one_letter_code
_entity_poly.pdbx_strand_id
1 'polypeptide(L)'
;MVWSLYRADMMQGKVTILGSGSARPTMQNSPSGQIVELCDKSFLVDCGEGVQITMQHLGVHTSRLYNIFISHLHGDHCFGLIGLLSSLGMQHRTQPMHIYSHPDLERLLRPWLDYYCADMPYEVVFHPINPRRHEVIFEDRTVMVESVPLKHTVPCCGFLFSERHRRMENGEKLYDIRKRYAYCSDTMYTEKIVPIIEGVDMLYHEATFPDEFAARCKQVMHSTARQAAEIAAKAHVGKLLIGHFSARVDDHNLFLREAQEVFPNTALAEERKTFEF
;
A
#
# COMPACT_ATOMS: atom_id res chain seq x y z
N MET A 1 -2.89 -28.35 22.72
CA MET A 1 -4.02 -27.53 22.24
C MET A 1 -4.02 -26.08 22.78
N VAL A 2 -3.49 -25.80 23.97
CA VAL A 2 -3.40 -24.44 24.57
C VAL A 2 -2.31 -23.57 23.93
N TRP A 3 -1.21 -24.15 23.42
CA TRP A 3 -0.08 -23.41 22.80
C TRP A 3 -0.39 -22.84 21.39
N SER A 4 -1.40 -23.37 20.70
CA SER A 4 -1.81 -22.88 19.38
C SER A 4 -2.64 -21.60 19.47
N LEU A 5 -3.40 -21.42 20.54
CA LEU A 5 -4.23 -20.23 20.76
C LEU A 5 -3.39 -19.01 21.21
N TYR A 6 -2.30 -19.25 21.96
CA TYR A 6 -1.41 -18.17 22.43
C TYR A 6 -0.54 -17.57 21.33
N ARG A 7 -0.28 -18.28 20.21
CA ARG A 7 0.49 -17.76 19.08
C ARG A 7 -0.31 -16.85 18.16
N ALA A 8 -1.62 -17.01 18.11
CA ALA A 8 -2.49 -16.18 17.25
C ALA A 8 -2.72 -14.76 17.82
N ASP A 9 -2.61 -14.58 19.14
CA ASP A 9 -2.86 -13.29 19.81
C ASP A 9 -1.65 -12.33 19.78
N MET A 10 -0.50 -12.73 19.21
CA MET A 10 0.75 -11.95 19.24
C MET A 10 1.32 -11.59 17.88
N MET A 11 0.64 -11.88 16.78
CA MET A 11 1.14 -11.46 15.46
C MET A 11 0.67 -10.05 15.16
N GLN A 12 1.58 -9.11 15.35
CA GLN A 12 1.36 -7.73 14.93
C GLN A 12 1.34 -7.64 13.41
N GLY A 13 0.45 -6.79 12.87
CA GLY A 13 0.52 -6.38 11.48
C GLY A 13 1.80 -5.57 11.25
N LYS A 14 2.41 -5.69 10.08
CA LYS A 14 3.64 -4.98 9.73
C LYS A 14 3.53 -4.34 8.36
N VAL A 15 4.13 -3.18 8.22
CA VAL A 15 4.37 -2.57 6.91
C VAL A 15 5.85 -2.26 6.76
N THR A 16 6.45 -2.77 5.68
CA THR A 16 7.85 -2.49 5.30
C THR A 16 7.86 -1.58 4.09
N ILE A 17 8.52 -0.43 4.22
CA ILE A 17 8.60 0.56 3.15
C ILE A 17 9.73 0.17 2.19
N LEU A 18 9.37 -0.05 0.92
CA LEU A 18 10.31 -0.39 -0.15
C LEU A 18 10.72 0.84 -0.96
N GLY A 19 9.85 1.82 -1.03
CA GLY A 19 10.06 3.09 -1.68
C GLY A 19 9.03 4.13 -1.20
N SER A 20 9.47 5.36 -1.00
CA SER A 20 8.67 6.48 -0.50
C SER A 20 8.85 7.78 -1.29
N GLY A 21 9.55 7.73 -2.42
CA GLY A 21 9.75 8.85 -3.32
C GLY A 21 8.63 9.00 -4.35
N SER A 22 8.39 10.24 -4.77
CA SER A 22 7.38 10.64 -5.75
C SER A 22 7.97 10.81 -7.15
N ALA A 23 7.20 10.41 -8.16
CA ALA A 23 7.37 10.65 -9.59
C ALA A 23 8.58 9.95 -10.26
N ARG A 24 9.73 9.88 -9.66
CA ARG A 24 10.93 9.28 -10.26
C ARG A 24 11.91 8.75 -9.22
N PRO A 25 12.68 7.71 -9.54
CA PRO A 25 13.75 7.28 -8.65
C PRO A 25 14.81 8.39 -8.47
N THR A 26 15.38 8.45 -7.28
CA THR A 26 16.53 9.29 -6.93
C THR A 26 17.60 8.41 -6.27
N MET A 27 18.75 8.99 -5.96
CA MET A 27 19.78 8.26 -5.19
C MET A 27 19.37 8.05 -3.73
N GLN A 28 18.44 8.85 -3.22
CA GLN A 28 17.96 8.80 -1.84
C GLN A 28 16.68 7.97 -1.68
N ASN A 29 15.77 8.06 -2.66
CA ASN A 29 14.43 7.45 -2.56
C ASN A 29 14.06 6.70 -3.83
N SER A 30 13.57 5.48 -3.65
CA SER A 30 12.91 4.71 -4.70
C SER A 30 11.43 5.11 -4.81
N PRO A 31 10.81 4.96 -5.99
CA PRO A 31 9.36 5.13 -6.16
C PRO A 31 8.55 4.19 -5.30
N SER A 32 7.24 4.44 -5.24
CA SER A 32 6.29 3.81 -4.32
C SER A 32 6.31 2.28 -4.33
N GLY A 33 6.42 1.71 -3.13
CA GLY A 33 6.27 0.28 -2.90
C GLY A 33 6.29 -0.06 -1.42
N GLN A 34 5.42 -0.99 -0.99
CA GLN A 34 5.34 -1.44 0.39
C GLN A 34 5.02 -2.93 0.47
N ILE A 35 5.57 -3.63 1.46
CA ILE A 35 5.08 -4.95 1.86
C ILE A 35 4.21 -4.79 3.10
N VAL A 36 2.97 -5.23 3.00
CA VAL A 36 2.05 -5.38 4.15
C VAL A 36 2.03 -6.83 4.56
N GLU A 37 2.35 -7.11 5.82
CA GLU A 37 2.30 -8.45 6.39
C GLU A 37 1.18 -8.51 7.43
N LEU A 38 0.24 -9.42 7.22
CA LEU A 38 -0.93 -9.61 8.08
C LEU A 38 -1.33 -11.09 8.08
N CYS A 39 -1.49 -11.70 9.24
CA CYS A 39 -1.90 -13.10 9.38
C CYS A 39 -1.03 -14.08 8.59
N ASP A 40 0.30 -14.01 8.71
CA ASP A 40 1.29 -14.84 7.97
C ASP A 40 1.26 -14.69 6.45
N LYS A 41 0.62 -13.65 5.91
CA LYS A 41 0.57 -13.33 4.49
C LYS A 41 1.32 -12.04 4.20
N SER A 42 1.90 -11.99 3.00
CA SER A 42 2.57 -10.80 2.49
C SER A 42 1.82 -10.29 1.26
N PHE A 43 1.57 -9.00 1.23
CA PHE A 43 0.91 -8.28 0.14
C PHE A 43 1.85 -7.18 -0.34
N LEU A 44 2.08 -7.09 -1.65
CA LEU A 44 2.80 -5.95 -2.22
C LEU A 44 1.78 -4.87 -2.60
N VAL A 45 2.03 -3.65 -2.15
CA VAL A 45 1.24 -2.46 -2.50
C VAL A 45 2.13 -1.52 -3.29
N ASP A 46 1.74 -1.27 -4.53
CA ASP A 46 2.51 -0.60 -5.57
C ASP A 46 3.87 -1.26 -5.86
N CYS A 47 4.37 -1.08 -7.05
CA CYS A 47 5.61 -1.66 -7.53
C CYS A 47 6.31 -0.68 -8.47
N GLY A 48 6.83 0.40 -7.92
CA GLY A 48 7.65 1.36 -8.66
C GLY A 48 9.01 0.78 -9.07
N GLU A 49 9.72 1.51 -9.87
CA GLU A 49 11.06 1.12 -10.33
C GLU A 49 12.01 0.90 -9.14
N GLY A 50 12.73 -0.21 -9.12
CA GLY A 50 13.69 -0.54 -8.07
C GLY A 50 13.10 -1.28 -6.85
N VAL A 51 11.77 -1.40 -6.72
CA VAL A 51 11.11 -2.10 -5.59
C VAL A 51 11.67 -3.51 -5.39
N GLN A 52 11.85 -4.30 -6.46
CA GLN A 52 12.41 -5.64 -6.32
C GLN A 52 13.87 -5.65 -5.80
N ILE A 53 14.66 -4.62 -6.07
CA ILE A 53 16.03 -4.50 -5.57
C ILE A 53 15.99 -4.28 -4.06
N THR A 54 15.10 -3.39 -3.59
CA THR A 54 14.89 -3.16 -2.16
C THR A 54 14.37 -4.43 -1.46
N MET A 55 13.45 -5.17 -2.08
CA MET A 55 12.99 -6.48 -1.56
C MET A 55 14.16 -7.46 -1.39
N GLN A 56 15.07 -7.53 -2.36
CA GLN A 56 16.26 -8.40 -2.27
C GLN A 56 17.20 -7.97 -1.14
N HIS A 57 17.49 -6.68 -1.00
CA HIS A 57 18.32 -6.15 0.09
C HIS A 57 17.75 -6.47 1.48
N LEU A 58 16.43 -6.48 1.60
CA LEU A 58 15.74 -6.78 2.86
C LEU A 58 15.51 -8.30 3.08
N GLY A 59 15.85 -9.14 2.11
CA GLY A 59 15.59 -10.57 2.19
C GLY A 59 14.10 -10.92 2.25
N VAL A 60 13.24 -10.13 1.58
CA VAL A 60 11.79 -10.37 1.55
C VAL A 60 11.51 -11.72 0.91
N HIS A 61 10.83 -12.60 1.65
CA HIS A 61 10.45 -13.93 1.17
C HIS A 61 9.27 -13.85 0.20
N THR A 62 9.56 -13.88 -1.11
CA THR A 62 8.55 -13.84 -2.16
C THR A 62 7.66 -15.09 -2.24
N SER A 63 8.04 -16.18 -1.54
CA SER A 63 7.23 -17.40 -1.45
C SER A 63 5.87 -17.22 -0.76
N ARG A 64 5.69 -16.17 0.04
CA ARG A 64 4.42 -15.81 0.70
C ARG A 64 3.68 -14.67 -0.02
N LEU A 65 4.26 -14.12 -1.07
CA LEU A 65 3.67 -13.05 -1.85
C LEU A 65 2.83 -13.65 -2.99
N TYR A 66 1.51 -13.61 -2.84
CA TYR A 66 0.55 -14.09 -3.83
C TYR A 66 -0.28 -12.97 -4.44
N ASN A 67 -0.32 -11.81 -3.80
CA ASN A 67 -1.21 -10.72 -4.17
C ASN A 67 -0.44 -9.41 -4.26
N ILE A 68 -0.65 -8.68 -5.35
CA ILE A 68 -0.12 -7.33 -5.61
C ILE A 68 -1.30 -6.39 -5.83
N PHE A 69 -1.29 -5.26 -5.16
CA PHE A 69 -2.31 -4.21 -5.27
C PHE A 69 -1.68 -2.96 -5.86
N ILE A 70 -2.17 -2.50 -7.01
CA ILE A 70 -1.68 -1.30 -7.69
C ILE A 70 -2.73 -0.19 -7.59
N SER A 71 -2.36 0.88 -6.92
CA SER A 71 -3.26 2.00 -6.59
C SER A 71 -3.73 2.76 -7.83
N HIS A 72 -2.83 3.02 -8.76
CA HIS A 72 -3.08 3.69 -10.03
C HIS A 72 -1.93 3.46 -11.04
N LEU A 73 -2.08 4.01 -12.26
CA LEU A 73 -1.19 3.68 -13.37
C LEU A 73 -0.17 4.78 -13.70
N HIS A 74 0.26 5.60 -12.74
CA HIS A 74 1.49 6.36 -12.91
C HIS A 74 2.70 5.44 -12.81
N GLY A 75 3.77 5.78 -13.53
CA GLY A 75 4.94 4.91 -13.67
C GLY A 75 5.64 4.60 -12.34
N ASP A 76 5.70 5.56 -11.44
CA ASP A 76 6.29 5.44 -10.12
C ASP A 76 5.52 4.48 -9.18
N HIS A 77 4.37 3.97 -9.61
CA HIS A 77 3.58 2.96 -8.89
C HIS A 77 3.55 1.60 -9.57
N CYS A 78 3.98 1.48 -10.84
CA CYS A 78 3.83 0.21 -11.57
C CYS A 78 5.00 -0.18 -12.50
N PHE A 79 5.98 0.68 -12.79
CA PHE A 79 7.06 0.36 -13.75
C PHE A 79 8.00 -0.76 -13.31
N GLY A 80 8.09 -1.04 -12.00
CA GLY A 80 8.86 -2.17 -11.48
C GLY A 80 8.19 -3.54 -11.70
N LEU A 81 6.89 -3.55 -12.03
CA LEU A 81 6.08 -4.76 -11.99
C LEU A 81 6.53 -5.81 -13.01
N ILE A 82 6.78 -5.43 -14.26
CA ILE A 82 7.23 -6.39 -15.28
C ILE A 82 8.56 -7.05 -14.93
N GLY A 83 9.51 -6.27 -14.37
CA GLY A 83 10.79 -6.79 -13.91
C GLY A 83 10.65 -7.77 -12.74
N LEU A 84 9.78 -7.45 -11.78
CA LEU A 84 9.48 -8.33 -10.66
C LEU A 84 8.86 -9.64 -11.13
N LEU A 85 7.83 -9.58 -11.98
CA LEU A 85 7.13 -10.77 -12.49
C LEU A 85 8.08 -11.69 -13.27
N SER A 86 8.89 -11.13 -14.17
CA SER A 86 9.91 -11.88 -14.90
C SER A 86 10.92 -12.55 -13.97
N SER A 87 11.42 -11.83 -12.98
CA SER A 87 12.40 -12.36 -12.00
C SER A 87 11.82 -13.51 -11.17
N LEU A 88 10.55 -13.42 -10.76
CA LEU A 88 9.85 -14.50 -10.05
C LEU A 88 9.74 -15.77 -10.92
N GLY A 89 9.54 -15.63 -12.24
CA GLY A 89 9.56 -16.74 -13.18
C GLY A 89 10.94 -17.43 -13.24
N MET A 90 12.01 -16.64 -13.32
CA MET A 90 13.38 -17.16 -13.30
C MET A 90 13.75 -17.85 -11.96
N GLN A 91 13.09 -17.48 -10.87
CA GLN A 91 13.23 -18.12 -9.55
C GLN A 91 12.36 -19.39 -9.40
N HIS A 92 11.82 -19.92 -10.50
CA HIS A 92 11.00 -21.13 -10.55
C HIS A 92 9.71 -21.06 -9.70
N ARG A 93 9.11 -19.86 -9.57
CA ARG A 93 7.79 -19.74 -8.97
C ARG A 93 6.77 -20.55 -9.78
N THR A 94 5.95 -21.36 -9.11
CA THR A 94 4.87 -22.15 -9.73
C THR A 94 3.48 -21.70 -9.31
N GLN A 95 3.39 -20.95 -8.21
CA GLN A 95 2.11 -20.46 -7.70
C GLN A 95 1.66 -19.19 -8.44
N PRO A 96 0.37 -19.06 -8.76
CA PRO A 96 -0.12 -17.88 -9.46
C PRO A 96 0.17 -16.58 -8.70
N MET A 97 0.30 -15.49 -9.46
CA MET A 97 0.38 -14.13 -8.92
C MET A 97 -0.89 -13.39 -9.28
N HIS A 98 -1.61 -12.92 -8.27
CA HIS A 98 -2.85 -12.16 -8.41
C HIS A 98 -2.56 -10.67 -8.35
N ILE A 99 -3.00 -9.89 -9.34
CA ILE A 99 -2.79 -8.44 -9.44
C ILE A 99 -4.14 -7.73 -9.44
N TYR A 100 -4.37 -6.92 -8.42
CA TYR A 100 -5.56 -6.11 -8.22
C TYR A 100 -5.25 -4.68 -8.68
N SER A 101 -5.92 -4.20 -9.72
CA SER A 101 -5.59 -2.90 -10.32
C SER A 101 -6.72 -2.34 -11.19
N HIS A 102 -6.56 -1.09 -11.63
CA HIS A 102 -7.36 -0.57 -12.75
C HIS A 102 -7.26 -1.52 -13.97
N PRO A 103 -8.38 -1.80 -14.68
CA PRO A 103 -8.40 -2.79 -15.79
C PRO A 103 -7.40 -2.49 -16.92
N ASP A 104 -7.01 -1.25 -17.13
CA ASP A 104 -6.02 -0.90 -18.15
C ASP A 104 -4.62 -1.46 -17.87
N LEU A 105 -4.29 -1.84 -16.62
CA LEU A 105 -2.98 -2.43 -16.32
C LEU A 105 -2.75 -3.72 -17.08
N GLU A 106 -3.75 -4.61 -17.12
CA GLU A 106 -3.65 -5.84 -17.90
C GLU A 106 -3.40 -5.55 -19.38
N ARG A 107 -4.16 -4.62 -19.96
CA ARG A 107 -4.00 -4.23 -21.36
C ARG A 107 -2.58 -3.71 -21.68
N LEU A 108 -1.96 -3.02 -20.73
CA LEU A 108 -0.59 -2.49 -20.88
C LEU A 108 0.47 -3.56 -20.67
N LEU A 109 0.31 -4.44 -19.68
CA LEU A 109 1.32 -5.44 -19.32
C LEU A 109 1.25 -6.73 -20.13
N ARG A 110 0.07 -7.15 -20.58
CA ARG A 110 -0.12 -8.42 -21.30
C ARG A 110 0.83 -8.58 -22.48
N PRO A 111 0.99 -7.60 -23.40
CA PRO A 111 1.94 -7.72 -24.51
C PRO A 111 3.40 -7.93 -24.08
N TRP A 112 3.78 -7.35 -22.94
CA TRP A 112 5.13 -7.51 -22.39
C TRP A 112 5.31 -8.88 -21.74
N LEU A 113 4.30 -9.37 -21.03
CA LEU A 113 4.30 -10.72 -20.46
C LEU A 113 4.34 -11.78 -21.58
N ASP A 114 3.54 -11.62 -22.62
CA ASP A 114 3.49 -12.55 -23.77
C ASP A 114 4.82 -12.59 -24.53
N TYR A 115 5.55 -11.47 -24.59
CA TYR A 115 6.83 -11.41 -25.30
C TYR A 115 8.02 -11.84 -24.44
N TYR A 116 8.16 -11.27 -23.22
CA TYR A 116 9.35 -11.46 -22.38
C TYR A 116 9.22 -12.62 -21.39
N CYS A 117 8.01 -13.08 -21.13
CA CYS A 117 7.68 -14.01 -20.07
C CYS A 117 6.83 -15.19 -20.55
N ALA A 118 6.86 -15.50 -21.86
CA ALA A 118 6.04 -16.57 -22.47
C ALA A 118 6.23 -17.94 -21.82
N ASP A 119 7.44 -18.24 -21.36
CA ASP A 119 7.80 -19.53 -20.75
C ASP A 119 7.76 -19.51 -19.22
N MET A 120 7.11 -18.50 -18.60
CA MET A 120 6.98 -18.44 -17.14
C MET A 120 6.24 -19.68 -16.60
N PRO A 121 6.76 -20.32 -15.55
CA PRO A 121 6.14 -21.53 -14.99
C PRO A 121 4.95 -21.24 -14.06
N TYR A 122 4.44 -20.01 -14.04
CA TYR A 122 3.29 -19.59 -13.23
C TYR A 122 2.39 -18.61 -13.99
N GLU A 123 1.14 -18.53 -13.58
CA GLU A 123 0.13 -17.66 -14.14
C GLU A 123 0.11 -16.28 -13.45
N VAL A 124 -0.09 -15.21 -14.24
CA VAL A 124 -0.41 -13.87 -13.76
C VAL A 124 -1.90 -13.63 -14.00
N VAL A 125 -2.64 -13.54 -12.88
CA VAL A 125 -4.10 -13.38 -12.86
C VAL A 125 -4.44 -11.94 -12.52
N PHE A 126 -5.11 -11.23 -13.43
CA PHE A 126 -5.55 -9.86 -13.20
C PHE A 126 -6.96 -9.81 -12.63
N HIS A 127 -7.14 -9.01 -11.58
CA HIS A 127 -8.40 -8.71 -10.93
C HIS A 127 -8.70 -7.22 -11.12
N PRO A 128 -9.59 -6.87 -12.07
CA PRO A 128 -9.92 -5.47 -12.31
C PRO A 128 -10.72 -4.90 -11.13
N ILE A 129 -10.31 -3.75 -10.63
CA ILE A 129 -11.00 -3.01 -9.57
C ILE A 129 -11.57 -1.70 -10.12
N ASN A 130 -12.65 -1.22 -9.50
CA ASN A 130 -13.19 0.11 -9.77
C ASN A 130 -12.64 1.11 -8.74
N PRO A 131 -11.64 1.95 -9.07
CA PRO A 131 -11.02 2.86 -8.11
C PRO A 131 -11.93 3.98 -7.61
N ARG A 132 -13.14 4.10 -8.16
CA ARG A 132 -14.14 5.11 -7.75
C ARG A 132 -15.15 4.59 -6.73
N ARG A 133 -15.06 3.30 -6.36
CA ARG A 133 -15.97 2.66 -5.41
C ARG A 133 -15.21 2.18 -4.18
N HIS A 134 -15.87 2.26 -3.04
CA HIS A 134 -15.45 1.53 -1.84
C HIS A 134 -16.12 0.15 -1.90
N GLU A 135 -15.31 -0.89 -2.08
CA GLU A 135 -15.80 -2.27 -2.20
C GLU A 135 -14.74 -3.25 -1.73
N VAL A 136 -15.16 -4.43 -1.28
CA VAL A 136 -14.24 -5.54 -0.97
C VAL A 136 -13.69 -6.06 -2.29
N ILE A 137 -12.36 -6.02 -2.44
CA ILE A 137 -11.65 -6.45 -3.65
C ILE A 137 -10.91 -7.78 -3.46
N PHE A 138 -10.58 -8.12 -2.22
CA PHE A 138 -10.02 -9.41 -1.82
C PHE A 138 -10.54 -9.80 -0.45
N GLU A 139 -10.90 -11.06 -0.28
CA GLU A 139 -11.15 -11.61 1.05
C GLU A 139 -10.80 -13.10 1.12
N ASP A 140 -10.30 -13.50 2.28
CA ASP A 140 -10.17 -14.88 2.65
C ASP A 140 -10.60 -15.10 4.11
N ARG A 141 -10.22 -16.21 4.71
CA ARG A 141 -10.62 -16.54 6.09
C ARG A 141 -10.07 -15.55 7.13
N THR A 142 -8.93 -14.92 6.88
CA THR A 142 -8.17 -14.14 7.88
C THR A 142 -7.91 -12.71 7.49
N VAL A 143 -7.96 -12.36 6.22
CA VAL A 143 -7.71 -11.00 5.72
C VAL A 143 -8.81 -10.58 4.75
N MET A 144 -9.18 -9.31 4.83
CA MET A 144 -10.04 -8.61 3.87
C MET A 144 -9.32 -7.37 3.40
N VAL A 145 -9.41 -7.07 2.10
CA VAL A 145 -8.89 -5.82 1.51
C VAL A 145 -10.01 -5.11 0.78
N GLU A 146 -10.17 -3.83 1.09
CA GLU A 146 -11.16 -2.96 0.50
C GLU A 146 -10.46 -1.84 -0.28
N SER A 147 -11.06 -1.40 -1.39
CA SER A 147 -10.62 -0.22 -2.12
C SER A 147 -11.11 1.06 -1.43
N VAL A 148 -10.23 2.07 -1.34
CA VAL A 148 -10.54 3.40 -0.78
C VAL A 148 -10.47 4.43 -1.91
N PRO A 149 -11.58 5.00 -2.39
CA PRO A 149 -11.57 5.96 -3.50
C PRO A 149 -10.76 7.22 -3.16
N LEU A 150 -9.76 7.51 -3.98
CA LEU A 150 -8.89 8.68 -3.85
C LEU A 150 -9.17 9.71 -4.95
N LYS A 151 -8.63 10.91 -4.78
CA LYS A 151 -8.83 12.02 -5.71
C LYS A 151 -7.50 12.45 -6.33
N HIS A 152 -7.25 11.95 -7.55
CA HIS A 152 -6.00 12.22 -8.26
C HIS A 152 -6.25 12.54 -9.74
N THR A 153 -5.20 12.84 -10.50
CA THR A 153 -5.24 13.20 -11.94
C THR A 153 -5.70 12.04 -12.83
N VAL A 154 -5.47 10.80 -12.39
CA VAL A 154 -5.93 9.56 -13.03
C VAL A 154 -6.81 8.77 -12.06
N PRO A 155 -7.59 7.77 -12.51
CA PRO A 155 -8.33 6.89 -11.61
C PRO A 155 -7.39 6.23 -10.58
N CYS A 156 -7.63 6.51 -9.30
CA CYS A 156 -6.76 6.11 -8.19
C CYS A 156 -7.58 5.64 -6.99
N CYS A 157 -7.12 4.61 -6.30
CA CYS A 157 -7.64 4.19 -5.00
C CYS A 157 -6.51 3.80 -4.05
N GLY A 158 -6.78 3.95 -2.77
CA GLY A 158 -6.01 3.32 -1.70
C GLY A 158 -6.55 1.94 -1.37
N PHE A 159 -5.98 1.32 -0.33
CA PHE A 159 -6.35 -0.01 0.13
C PHE A 159 -6.48 -0.04 1.65
N LEU A 160 -7.55 -0.65 2.14
CA LEU A 160 -7.77 -0.90 3.55
C LEU A 160 -7.62 -2.40 3.82
N PHE A 161 -6.55 -2.77 4.52
CA PHE A 161 -6.29 -4.14 4.97
C PHE A 161 -6.87 -4.35 6.35
N SER A 162 -7.65 -5.39 6.53
CA SER A 162 -8.30 -5.73 7.79
C SER A 162 -8.06 -7.19 8.17
N GLU A 163 -7.55 -7.43 9.38
CA GLU A 163 -7.49 -8.77 9.96
C GLU A 163 -8.87 -9.22 10.40
N ARG A 164 -9.26 -10.44 10.00
CA ARG A 164 -10.56 -11.03 10.29
C ARG A 164 -10.43 -12.24 11.20
N HIS A 165 -11.12 -12.21 12.34
CA HIS A 165 -11.24 -13.36 13.22
C HIS A 165 -12.64 -13.94 13.13
N ARG A 166 -12.72 -15.19 12.64
CA ARG A 166 -13.99 -15.90 12.58
C ARG A 166 -14.42 -16.32 13.98
N ARG A 167 -15.66 -15.96 14.35
CA ARG A 167 -16.38 -16.50 15.51
C ARG A 167 -17.70 -17.14 15.08
N MET A 168 -18.23 -18.03 15.91
CA MET A 168 -19.54 -18.62 15.72
C MET A 168 -20.47 -18.05 16.78
N GLU A 169 -21.63 -17.57 16.36
CA GLU A 169 -22.67 -17.06 17.23
C GLU A 169 -24.04 -17.54 16.72
N ASN A 170 -24.81 -18.22 17.57
CA ASN A 170 -26.12 -18.78 17.21
C ASN A 170 -26.14 -19.65 15.93
N GLY A 171 -25.01 -20.33 15.61
CA GLY A 171 -24.87 -21.14 14.39
C GLY A 171 -24.46 -20.37 13.14
N GLU A 172 -24.35 -19.05 13.22
CA GLU A 172 -23.90 -18.17 12.13
C GLU A 172 -22.40 -17.89 12.21
N LYS A 173 -21.79 -17.69 11.04
CA LYS A 173 -20.38 -17.29 10.93
C LYS A 173 -20.29 -15.77 10.95
N LEU A 174 -19.70 -15.22 12.00
CA LEU A 174 -19.41 -13.80 12.12
C LEU A 174 -17.88 -13.56 12.06
N TYR A 175 -17.48 -12.32 11.79
CA TYR A 175 -16.07 -11.93 11.76
C TYR A 175 -15.87 -10.69 12.62
N ASP A 176 -14.93 -10.78 13.56
CA ASP A 176 -14.41 -9.63 14.30
C ASP A 176 -13.20 -9.07 13.56
N ILE A 177 -13.15 -7.77 13.42
CA ILE A 177 -12.00 -7.05 12.84
C ILE A 177 -11.07 -6.65 13.99
N ARG A 178 -9.77 -6.95 13.85
CA ARG A 178 -8.79 -6.68 14.92
C ARG A 178 -7.76 -5.66 14.52
N LYS A 179 -7.01 -5.91 13.46
CA LYS A 179 -5.92 -5.08 12.98
C LYS A 179 -6.31 -4.44 11.65
N ARG A 180 -6.05 -3.15 11.50
CA ARG A 180 -6.38 -2.43 10.28
C ARG A 180 -5.24 -1.51 9.85
N TYR A 181 -4.86 -1.63 8.59
CA TYR A 181 -3.90 -0.76 7.94
C TYR A 181 -4.52 -0.11 6.70
N ALA A 182 -4.46 1.21 6.58
CA ALA A 182 -4.91 1.93 5.38
C ALA A 182 -3.72 2.51 4.63
N TYR A 183 -3.68 2.26 3.31
CA TYR A 183 -2.74 2.86 2.38
C TYR A 183 -3.49 3.87 1.50
N CYS A 184 -3.24 5.16 1.68
CA CYS A 184 -3.78 6.25 0.89
C CYS A 184 -2.62 6.97 0.22
N SER A 185 -2.28 6.53 -1.02
CA SER A 185 -1.26 7.19 -1.83
C SER A 185 -1.85 8.40 -2.55
N ASP A 186 -1.40 8.73 -3.71
CA ASP A 186 -1.66 9.94 -4.50
C ASP A 186 -3.09 10.44 -4.43
N THR A 187 -3.28 11.49 -3.67
CA THR A 187 -4.60 12.11 -3.49
C THR A 187 -4.49 13.57 -3.06
N MET A 188 -5.27 14.45 -3.67
CA MET A 188 -5.51 15.74 -3.02
C MET A 188 -6.33 15.54 -1.75
N TYR A 189 -6.23 16.49 -0.83
CA TYR A 189 -7.03 16.51 0.39
C TYR A 189 -8.51 16.23 0.12
N THR A 190 -9.05 15.21 0.79
CA THR A 190 -10.47 14.84 0.70
C THR A 190 -10.94 14.14 1.96
N GLU A 191 -11.96 14.69 2.60
CA GLU A 191 -12.56 14.08 3.80
C GLU A 191 -13.46 12.88 3.49
N LYS A 192 -13.69 12.57 2.21
CA LYS A 192 -14.53 11.43 1.81
C LYS A 192 -13.96 10.09 2.26
N ILE A 193 -12.64 10.01 2.49
CA ILE A 193 -11.98 8.80 2.96
C ILE A 193 -12.13 8.61 4.48
N VAL A 194 -12.39 9.67 5.24
CA VAL A 194 -12.46 9.63 6.71
C VAL A 194 -13.38 8.52 7.24
N PRO A 195 -14.65 8.39 6.81
CA PRO A 195 -15.52 7.34 7.34
C PRO A 195 -15.09 5.91 6.94
N ILE A 196 -14.26 5.76 5.89
CA ILE A 196 -13.76 4.45 5.45
C ILE A 196 -12.59 3.99 6.32
N ILE A 197 -11.70 4.92 6.65
CA ILE A 197 -10.46 4.64 7.40
C ILE A 197 -10.58 4.96 8.89
N GLU A 198 -11.78 5.24 9.39
CA GLU A 198 -12.00 5.60 10.79
C GLU A 198 -11.46 4.52 11.74
N GLY A 199 -10.64 4.95 12.71
CA GLY A 199 -10.09 4.09 13.76
C GLY A 199 -9.12 3.01 13.27
N VAL A 200 -8.49 3.14 12.09
CA VAL A 200 -7.44 2.20 11.69
C VAL A 200 -6.22 2.30 12.62
N ASP A 201 -5.57 1.18 12.87
CA ASP A 201 -4.38 1.16 13.75
C ASP A 201 -3.25 1.97 13.14
N MET A 202 -3.08 1.92 11.82
CA MET A 202 -2.08 2.72 11.10
C MET A 202 -2.62 3.18 9.74
N LEU A 203 -2.40 4.46 9.46
CA LEU A 203 -2.65 5.08 8.16
C LEU A 203 -1.31 5.45 7.51
N TYR A 204 -1.05 4.96 6.30
CA TYR A 204 -0.11 5.61 5.39
C TYR A 204 -0.87 6.61 4.53
N HIS A 205 -0.40 7.86 4.50
CA HIS A 205 -0.96 8.90 3.64
C HIS A 205 0.17 9.62 2.91
N GLU A 206 -0.05 9.92 1.62
CA GLU A 206 0.90 10.75 0.90
C GLU A 206 1.07 12.13 1.56
N ALA A 207 2.26 12.68 1.44
CA ALA A 207 2.64 14.02 1.85
C ALA A 207 3.68 14.54 0.87
N THR A 208 3.25 14.78 -0.38
CA THR A 208 4.18 15.06 -1.47
C THR A 208 4.92 16.38 -1.27
N PHE A 209 4.29 17.33 -0.57
CA PHE A 209 4.89 18.65 -0.34
C PHE A 209 4.68 19.15 1.09
N PRO A 210 5.57 20.04 1.59
CA PRO A 210 5.30 20.83 2.78
C PRO A 210 4.26 21.94 2.51
N ASP A 211 3.75 22.57 3.57
CA ASP A 211 2.64 23.52 3.50
C ASP A 211 2.92 24.74 2.60
N GLU A 212 4.15 25.20 2.52
CA GLU A 212 4.54 26.31 1.63
C GLU A 212 4.19 26.04 0.16
N PHE A 213 4.06 24.76 -0.23
CA PHE A 213 3.66 24.34 -1.59
C PHE A 213 2.18 23.94 -1.70
N ALA A 214 1.29 24.30 -0.75
CA ALA A 214 -0.12 23.92 -0.76
C ALA A 214 -0.87 24.30 -2.05
N ALA A 215 -0.55 25.46 -2.63
CA ALA A 215 -1.13 25.89 -3.91
C ALA A 215 -0.76 24.94 -5.06
N ARG A 216 0.52 24.44 -5.08
CA ARG A 216 0.98 23.46 -6.05
C ARG A 216 0.34 22.08 -5.82
N CYS A 217 0.21 21.64 -4.58
CA CYS A 217 -0.50 20.41 -4.23
C CYS A 217 -1.87 20.35 -4.90
N LYS A 218 -2.64 21.41 -4.78
CA LYS A 218 -3.96 21.50 -5.39
C LYS A 218 -3.92 21.39 -6.93
N GLN A 219 -2.91 21.97 -7.57
CA GLN A 219 -2.75 21.92 -9.04
C GLN A 219 -2.41 20.52 -9.54
N VAL A 220 -1.56 19.79 -8.81
CA VAL A 220 -1.08 18.44 -9.19
C VAL A 220 -1.85 17.33 -8.50
N MET A 221 -2.88 17.69 -7.72
CA MET A 221 -3.79 16.77 -7.01
C MET A 221 -3.06 15.86 -6.01
N HIS A 222 -2.20 16.45 -5.19
CA HIS A 222 -1.51 15.84 -4.05
C HIS A 222 -1.89 16.53 -2.74
N SER A 223 -1.35 16.05 -1.63
CA SER A 223 -1.55 16.58 -0.27
C SER A 223 -0.26 17.14 0.32
N THR A 224 -0.41 18.07 1.27
CA THR A 224 0.68 18.48 2.16
C THR A 224 0.76 17.56 3.38
N ALA A 225 1.90 17.62 4.09
CA ALA A 225 2.10 16.90 5.33
C ALA A 225 1.05 17.25 6.40
N ARG A 226 0.70 18.53 6.53
CA ARG A 226 -0.37 19.01 7.42
C ARG A 226 -1.73 18.45 7.02
N GLN A 227 -2.06 18.44 5.73
CA GLN A 227 -3.31 17.88 5.23
C GLN A 227 -3.44 16.37 5.50
N ALA A 228 -2.35 15.61 5.34
CA ALA A 228 -2.31 14.19 5.72
C ALA A 228 -2.61 14.01 7.23
N ALA A 229 -2.02 14.86 8.08
CA ALA A 229 -2.23 14.84 9.53
C ALA A 229 -3.67 15.25 9.92
N GLU A 230 -4.28 16.20 9.21
CA GLU A 230 -5.69 16.57 9.41
C GLU A 230 -6.64 15.41 9.12
N ILE A 231 -6.38 14.64 8.04
CA ILE A 231 -7.15 13.41 7.74
C ILE A 231 -6.97 12.39 8.85
N ALA A 232 -5.72 12.15 9.31
CA ALA A 232 -5.44 11.22 10.38
C ALA A 232 -6.16 11.58 11.69
N ALA A 233 -6.16 12.87 12.07
CA ALA A 233 -6.85 13.37 13.25
C ALA A 233 -8.38 13.19 13.12
N LYS A 234 -8.97 13.54 11.97
CA LYS A 234 -10.41 13.40 11.73
C LYS A 234 -10.88 11.95 11.70
N ALA A 235 -10.04 11.06 11.21
CA ALA A 235 -10.32 9.62 11.15
C ALA A 235 -9.94 8.89 12.45
N HIS A 236 -9.44 9.58 13.47
CA HIS A 236 -9.05 8.99 14.77
C HIS A 236 -8.13 7.78 14.61
N VAL A 237 -7.16 7.83 13.68
CA VAL A 237 -6.23 6.73 13.44
C VAL A 237 -5.26 6.55 14.61
N GLY A 238 -4.74 5.32 14.81
CA GLY A 238 -3.77 5.06 15.87
C GLY A 238 -2.42 5.70 15.59
N LYS A 239 -1.92 5.60 14.35
CA LYS A 239 -0.61 6.13 13.90
C LYS A 239 -0.69 6.60 12.46
N LEU A 240 0.04 7.68 12.14
CA LEU A 240 0.21 8.17 10.78
C LEU A 240 1.64 7.90 10.29
N LEU A 241 1.75 7.30 9.10
CA LEU A 241 2.99 7.29 8.31
C LEU A 241 2.80 8.24 7.13
N ILE A 242 3.72 9.19 6.96
CA ILE A 242 3.72 10.08 5.79
C ILE A 242 4.85 9.69 4.83
N GLY A 243 4.57 9.71 3.54
CA GLY A 243 5.52 9.33 2.49
C GLY A 243 5.18 9.97 1.15
N HIS A 244 5.73 9.44 0.05
CA HIS A 244 5.58 9.96 -1.30
C HIS A 244 6.18 11.36 -1.44
N PHE A 245 7.40 11.54 -0.90
CA PHE A 245 8.05 12.85 -0.83
C PHE A 245 8.55 13.33 -2.19
N SER A 246 8.29 14.60 -2.49
CA SER A 246 8.82 15.26 -3.69
C SER A 246 10.35 15.35 -3.63
N ALA A 247 11.04 14.91 -4.69
CA ALA A 247 12.47 15.06 -4.86
C ALA A 247 12.96 16.52 -4.93
N ARG A 248 12.08 17.51 -4.76
CA ARG A 248 12.41 18.95 -4.71
C ARG A 248 12.70 19.44 -3.29
N VAL A 249 12.42 18.61 -2.28
CA VAL A 249 12.56 18.94 -0.87
C VAL A 249 13.42 17.88 -0.20
N ASP A 250 14.64 18.25 0.15
CA ASP A 250 15.62 17.32 0.72
C ASP A 250 15.41 17.10 2.24
N ASP A 251 14.88 18.11 2.96
CA ASP A 251 14.62 18.01 4.42
C ASP A 251 13.28 17.36 4.72
N HIS A 252 13.26 16.05 4.81
CA HIS A 252 12.04 15.31 5.20
C HIS A 252 11.59 15.60 6.64
N ASN A 253 12.47 16.15 7.52
CA ASN A 253 12.06 16.54 8.86
C ASN A 253 11.12 17.74 8.86
N LEU A 254 11.11 18.55 7.80
CA LEU A 254 10.12 19.62 7.63
C LEU A 254 8.70 19.03 7.58
N PHE A 255 8.49 18.01 6.74
CA PHE A 255 7.20 17.32 6.64
C PHE A 255 6.77 16.72 7.97
N LEU A 256 7.71 16.10 8.70
CA LEU A 256 7.42 15.50 10.00
C LEU A 256 6.97 16.54 11.03
N ARG A 257 7.67 17.67 11.11
CA ARG A 257 7.32 18.77 12.03
C ARG A 257 5.92 19.31 11.75
N GLU A 258 5.63 19.64 10.48
CA GLU A 258 4.31 20.16 10.06
C GLU A 258 3.18 19.17 10.35
N ALA A 259 3.39 17.87 10.12
CA ALA A 259 2.39 16.86 10.42
C ALA A 259 2.19 16.67 11.93
N GLN A 260 3.28 16.64 12.74
CA GLN A 260 3.22 16.43 14.16
C GLN A 260 2.57 17.59 14.93
N GLU A 261 2.56 18.81 14.39
CA GLU A 261 1.79 19.93 14.95
C GLU A 261 0.28 19.65 15.00
N VAL A 262 -0.24 18.80 14.07
CA VAL A 262 -1.66 18.45 13.97
C VAL A 262 -1.93 17.06 14.55
N PHE A 263 -1.09 16.08 14.23
CA PHE A 263 -1.21 14.69 14.70
C PHE A 263 0.13 14.21 15.25
N PRO A 264 0.35 14.29 16.57
CA PRO A 264 1.66 14.00 17.18
C PRO A 264 2.20 12.58 16.91
N ASN A 265 1.31 11.55 16.80
CA ASN A 265 1.73 10.17 16.51
C ASN A 265 2.00 9.95 15.01
N THR A 266 2.84 10.81 14.45
CA THR A 266 3.27 10.76 13.03
C THR A 266 4.73 10.32 12.92
N ALA A 267 5.04 9.50 11.93
CA ALA A 267 6.40 9.12 11.54
C ALA A 267 6.60 9.23 10.03
N LEU A 268 7.86 9.38 9.60
CA LEU A 268 8.24 9.29 8.19
C LEU A 268 8.22 7.83 7.74
N ALA A 269 7.68 7.58 6.56
CA ALA A 269 7.78 6.30 5.87
C ALA A 269 9.18 6.16 5.26
N GLU A 270 10.17 5.91 6.11
CA GLU A 270 11.57 5.76 5.69
C GLU A 270 11.78 4.41 4.99
N GLU A 271 12.46 4.45 3.85
CA GLU A 271 12.78 3.23 3.10
C GLU A 271 13.55 2.22 3.94
N ARG A 272 13.28 0.94 3.69
CA ARG A 272 13.88 -0.22 4.37
C ARG A 272 13.55 -0.32 5.86
N LYS A 273 12.64 0.52 6.38
CA LYS A 273 12.11 0.38 7.74
C LYS A 273 10.80 -0.40 7.76
N THR A 274 10.61 -1.14 8.83
CA THR A 274 9.38 -1.88 9.15
C THR A 274 8.69 -1.20 10.32
N PHE A 275 7.39 -0.99 10.19
CA PHE A 275 6.52 -0.43 11.22
C PHE A 275 5.49 -1.47 11.63
N GLU A 276 5.22 -1.58 12.93
CA GLU A 276 4.23 -2.50 13.49
C GLU A 276 2.95 -1.75 13.87
N PHE A 277 1.82 -2.42 13.72
CA PHE A 277 0.49 -1.90 14.06
C PHE A 277 -0.43 -2.97 14.67
#